data_dd7ef69b7305444fe011b4ae7de7cd1c
#
_entry.id   dd7ef69b7305444fe011b4ae7de7cd1c
#
_cell.length_a   1.000
_cell.length_b   1.000
_cell.length_c   1.000
_cell.angle_alpha   90.00
_cell.angle_beta   90.00
_cell.angle_gamma   90.00
#
_symmetry.space_group_name_H-M   'P 1'
#
loop_
_entity.id
_entity.type
_entity.pdbx_description
1 polymer ?
#
loop_
_entity_poly.entity_id
_entity_poly.type
_entity_poly.pdbx_seq_one_letter_code
_entity_poly.pdbx_strand_id
1 'polypeptide(L)'
;MPAKREVIAVPEKTANIGDPVVAIASYADHPSAFIACNDDTSHFTTPDIAGIVAYRRRGRTVFVLGGPFAAEPERGPLLDRFLEEVVAGRNMVAVQVREDDTALFASRGFTVDQFGSSYSVRLADFTKKGKPLAKVRQNVSRAGREGTVVREIDIANAPRELEEIDRTWLRAKGWHVKKLDFMVGQRAGRGSDRKRLFIAERDGHLTGYISYSPAYGARPGWLYDLTRRHPDASVGTIEMINLAAIEQFRSEGAGWLHLGLTPFASIGQQCPDGSSGMVRWMVRQLAEKGDKIYPAKTQEAFKRKWAPHVIEPEYLAFANGPRLSSVWHLLRLTNAL
;
A
#
# COMPACT_ATOMS: atom_id res chain seq x y z
N MET A 1 -29.68 16.78 0.98
CA MET A 1 -28.43 16.74 1.76
C MET A 1 -27.91 15.32 1.68
N PRO A 2 -26.73 15.03 1.11
CA PRO A 2 -26.18 13.70 1.19
C PRO A 2 -25.84 13.41 2.66
N ALA A 3 -26.25 12.21 3.13
CA ALA A 3 -25.93 11.75 4.47
C ALA A 3 -24.40 11.84 4.67
N LYS A 4 -23.95 12.42 5.80
CA LYS A 4 -22.54 12.35 6.20
C LYS A 4 -22.15 10.87 6.28
N ARG A 5 -21.41 10.38 5.29
CA ARG A 5 -20.77 9.06 5.41
C ARG A 5 -19.80 9.17 6.58
N GLU A 6 -19.98 8.30 7.58
CA GLU A 6 -19.02 8.18 8.68
C GLU A 6 -17.62 7.95 8.10
N VAL A 7 -16.69 8.79 8.55
CA VAL A 7 -15.29 8.75 8.11
C VAL A 7 -14.68 7.47 8.64
N ILE A 8 -14.69 6.41 7.85
CA ILE A 8 -14.07 5.10 8.15
C ILE A 8 -14.68 4.45 9.41
N ALA A 9 -15.91 3.94 9.28
CA ALA A 9 -16.55 3.19 10.35
C ALA A 9 -15.73 1.92 10.68
N VAL A 10 -15.31 1.81 11.94
CA VAL A 10 -14.74 0.56 12.49
C VAL A 10 -15.93 -0.39 12.72
N PRO A 11 -15.89 -1.66 12.25
CA PRO A 11 -16.96 -2.62 12.51
C PRO A 11 -17.19 -2.82 14.00
N GLU A 12 -18.43 -3.07 14.41
CA GLU A 12 -18.72 -3.40 15.80
C GLU A 12 -17.90 -4.61 16.28
N LYS A 13 -17.39 -4.54 17.51
CA LYS A 13 -16.52 -5.57 18.13
C LYS A 13 -17.12 -6.98 18.24
N THR A 14 -18.40 -7.16 17.95
CA THR A 14 -19.10 -8.45 17.93
C THR A 14 -18.96 -9.22 16.61
N ALA A 15 -18.38 -8.60 15.58
CA ALA A 15 -18.13 -9.26 14.30
C ALA A 15 -17.02 -10.32 14.42
N ASN A 16 -17.10 -11.36 13.59
CA ASN A 16 -16.15 -12.47 13.55
C ASN A 16 -14.70 -11.98 13.33
N ILE A 17 -13.88 -12.01 14.38
CA ILE A 17 -12.50 -11.51 14.40
C ILE A 17 -11.57 -12.34 13.48
N GLY A 18 -12.03 -13.49 12.99
CA GLY A 18 -11.40 -14.25 11.91
C GLY A 18 -11.65 -13.66 10.51
N ASP A 19 -12.57 -12.71 10.36
CA ASP A 19 -12.74 -11.96 9.13
C ASP A 19 -11.59 -10.95 8.96
N PRO A 20 -10.82 -11.03 7.87
CA PRO A 20 -9.67 -10.14 7.68
C PRO A 20 -10.03 -8.66 7.62
N VAL A 21 -11.20 -8.29 7.11
CA VAL A 21 -11.64 -6.88 7.08
C VAL A 21 -11.87 -6.36 8.50
N VAL A 22 -12.47 -7.19 9.35
CA VAL A 22 -12.72 -6.86 10.77
C VAL A 22 -11.41 -6.78 11.53
N ALA A 23 -10.53 -7.78 11.39
CA ALA A 23 -9.24 -7.80 12.07
C ALA A 23 -8.36 -6.59 11.68
N ILE A 24 -8.30 -6.27 10.39
CA ILE A 24 -7.57 -5.08 9.90
C ILE A 24 -8.17 -3.79 10.46
N ALA A 25 -9.48 -3.64 10.43
CA ALA A 25 -10.12 -2.44 10.95
C ALA A 25 -9.94 -2.26 12.47
N SER A 26 -9.84 -3.38 13.22
CA SER A 26 -9.71 -3.36 14.67
C SER A 26 -8.27 -3.21 15.17
N TYR A 27 -7.30 -3.77 14.45
CA TYR A 27 -5.94 -3.94 14.98
C TYR A 27 -4.83 -3.37 14.09
N ALA A 28 -5.11 -3.01 12.84
CA ALA A 28 -4.06 -2.50 11.98
C ALA A 28 -3.78 -1.02 12.25
N ASP A 29 -2.49 -0.70 12.29
CA ASP A 29 -2.01 0.68 12.35
C ASP A 29 -1.10 1.03 11.15
N HIS A 30 -0.79 0.06 10.28
CA HIS A 30 -0.06 0.31 9.05
C HIS A 30 -1.01 0.84 7.97
N PRO A 31 -0.71 1.98 7.31
CA PRO A 31 -1.60 2.56 6.30
C PRO A 31 -1.95 1.62 5.14
N SER A 32 -1.04 0.71 4.78
CA SER A 32 -1.26 -0.25 3.69
C SER A 32 -1.86 -1.59 4.15
N ALA A 33 -2.26 -1.72 5.42
CA ALA A 33 -2.73 -3.00 5.97
C ALA A 33 -3.94 -3.57 5.23
N PHE A 34 -4.80 -2.73 4.65
CA PHE A 34 -5.98 -3.18 3.92
C PHE A 34 -5.65 -4.04 2.68
N ILE A 35 -4.41 -3.99 2.17
CA ILE A 35 -3.90 -4.89 1.13
C ILE A 35 -3.94 -6.35 1.58
N ALA A 36 -3.86 -6.61 2.88
CA ALA A 36 -4.00 -7.95 3.45
C ALA A 36 -5.38 -8.59 3.18
N CYS A 37 -6.40 -7.80 2.83
CA CYS A 37 -7.72 -8.29 2.45
C CYS A 37 -7.82 -8.79 1.01
N ASN A 38 -6.75 -8.70 0.20
CA ASN A 38 -6.76 -9.18 -1.18
C ASN A 38 -7.17 -10.66 -1.26
N ASP A 39 -7.94 -11.02 -2.29
CA ASP A 39 -8.57 -12.35 -2.42
C ASP A 39 -7.56 -13.51 -2.45
N ASP A 40 -6.37 -13.27 -2.95
CA ASP A 40 -5.29 -14.24 -3.07
C ASP A 40 -4.35 -14.28 -1.85
N THR A 41 -4.70 -13.59 -0.77
CA THR A 41 -4.03 -13.62 0.52
C THR A 41 -4.67 -14.66 1.43
N SER A 42 -3.84 -15.55 1.99
CA SER A 42 -4.25 -16.51 3.02
C SER A 42 -4.18 -15.83 4.40
N HIS A 43 -5.07 -16.26 5.32
CA HIS A 43 -5.12 -15.74 6.67
C HIS A 43 -4.99 -16.90 7.65
N PHE A 44 -4.05 -16.80 8.58
CA PHE A 44 -3.91 -17.69 9.70
C PHE A 44 -4.67 -17.12 10.90
N THR A 45 -5.44 -17.94 11.55
CA THR A 45 -6.22 -17.64 12.75
C THR A 45 -6.09 -18.76 13.75
N THR A 46 -6.30 -18.47 15.03
CA THR A 46 -6.39 -19.47 16.10
C THR A 46 -7.70 -19.27 16.87
N PRO A 47 -8.26 -20.32 17.48
CA PRO A 47 -9.54 -20.20 18.19
C PRO A 47 -9.50 -19.30 19.44
N ASP A 48 -8.33 -19.18 20.05
CA ASP A 48 -8.09 -18.55 21.34
C ASP A 48 -7.48 -17.14 21.25
N ILE A 49 -7.00 -16.74 20.07
CA ILE A 49 -6.42 -15.40 19.84
C ILE A 49 -7.23 -14.66 18.79
N ALA A 50 -7.76 -13.53 19.21
CA ALA A 50 -8.48 -12.63 18.31
C ALA A 50 -7.52 -11.88 17.37
N GLY A 51 -7.41 -12.34 16.14
CA GLY A 51 -6.52 -11.71 15.16
C GLY A 51 -6.18 -12.61 13.97
N ILE A 52 -5.37 -12.08 13.07
CA ILE A 52 -4.94 -12.78 11.86
C ILE A 52 -3.45 -12.53 11.57
N VAL A 53 -2.83 -13.48 10.86
CA VAL A 53 -1.58 -13.25 10.11
C VAL A 53 -1.89 -13.40 8.63
N ALA A 54 -1.71 -12.33 7.87
CA ALA A 54 -1.95 -12.33 6.42
C ALA A 54 -0.68 -12.76 5.67
N TYR A 55 -0.78 -13.80 4.86
CA TYR A 55 0.40 -14.38 4.20
C TYR A 55 0.13 -14.96 2.83
N ARG A 56 1.21 -15.20 2.08
CA ARG A 56 1.25 -15.99 0.85
C ARG A 56 2.42 -16.96 0.86
N ARG A 57 2.25 -18.09 0.22
CA ARG A 57 3.32 -19.06 0.02
C ARG A 57 3.81 -19.02 -1.43
N ARG A 58 5.14 -19.00 -1.60
CA ARG A 58 5.76 -19.20 -2.91
C ARG A 58 7.00 -20.09 -2.78
N GLY A 59 6.94 -21.27 -3.35
CA GLY A 59 7.99 -22.26 -3.17
C GLY A 59 8.17 -22.62 -1.69
N ARG A 60 9.40 -22.50 -1.19
CA ARG A 60 9.75 -22.75 0.22
C ARG A 60 9.71 -21.49 1.11
N THR A 61 9.18 -20.39 0.60
CA THR A 61 9.13 -19.12 1.34
C THR A 61 7.69 -18.75 1.65
N VAL A 62 7.45 -18.35 2.89
CA VAL A 62 6.21 -17.75 3.37
C VAL A 62 6.42 -16.23 3.44
N PHE A 63 5.57 -15.47 2.77
CA PHE A 63 5.59 -14.01 2.80
C PHE A 63 4.43 -13.51 3.64
N VAL A 64 4.71 -12.64 4.60
CA VAL A 64 3.73 -12.05 5.52
C VAL A 64 3.60 -10.57 5.21
N LEU A 65 2.37 -10.05 5.16
CA LEU A 65 2.07 -8.62 5.00
C LEU A 65 1.96 -7.96 6.38
N GLY A 66 2.85 -7.02 6.66
CA GLY A 66 2.91 -6.36 7.95
C GLY A 66 3.34 -7.32 9.05
N GLY A 67 2.62 -7.30 10.15
CA GLY A 67 2.78 -8.19 11.29
C GLY A 67 1.51 -8.97 11.59
N PRO A 68 1.41 -9.61 12.75
CA PRO A 68 0.14 -10.10 13.28
C PRO A 68 -0.79 -8.91 13.54
N PHE A 69 -2.00 -9.00 13.01
CA PHE A 69 -3.06 -8.04 13.28
C PHE A 69 -3.91 -8.58 14.43
N ALA A 70 -3.53 -8.23 15.64
CA ALA A 70 -4.16 -8.64 16.90
C ALA A 70 -3.95 -7.53 17.95
N ALA A 71 -4.61 -7.66 19.11
CA ALA A 71 -4.30 -6.81 20.25
C ALA A 71 -2.82 -6.96 20.65
N GLU A 72 -2.19 -5.89 21.14
CA GLU A 72 -0.74 -5.87 21.35
C GLU A 72 -0.20 -7.03 22.20
N PRO A 73 -0.82 -7.44 23.33
CA PRO A 73 -0.37 -8.61 24.10
C PRO A 73 -0.47 -9.93 23.32
N GLU A 74 -1.36 -10.02 22.37
CA GLU A 74 -1.66 -11.21 21.58
C GLU A 74 -0.79 -11.35 20.33
N ARG A 75 -0.12 -10.29 19.90
CA ARG A 75 0.67 -10.27 18.65
C ARG A 75 1.84 -11.24 18.70
N GLY A 76 2.55 -11.29 19.83
CA GLY A 76 3.64 -12.24 20.05
C GLY A 76 3.17 -13.69 19.98
N PRO A 77 2.23 -14.11 20.85
CA PRO A 77 1.66 -15.45 20.83
C PRO A 77 1.10 -15.88 19.46
N LEU A 78 0.39 -15.00 18.76
CA LEU A 78 -0.13 -15.30 17.41
C LEU A 78 0.99 -15.54 16.39
N LEU A 79 2.07 -14.73 16.45
CA LEU A 79 3.22 -14.92 15.58
C LEU A 79 3.94 -16.25 15.88
N ASP A 80 4.09 -16.61 17.15
CA ASP A 80 4.77 -17.84 17.55
C ASP A 80 4.02 -19.07 17.04
N ARG A 81 2.70 -19.11 17.20
CA ARG A 81 1.86 -20.16 16.61
C ARG A 81 1.94 -20.21 15.09
N PHE A 82 1.91 -19.06 14.44
CA PHE A 82 2.07 -19.00 12.99
C PHE A 82 3.42 -19.57 12.53
N LEU A 83 4.50 -19.28 13.28
CA LEU A 83 5.83 -19.82 13.00
C LEU A 83 5.86 -21.34 13.12
N GLU A 84 5.22 -21.89 14.13
CA GLU A 84 5.15 -23.33 14.38
C GLU A 84 4.29 -24.06 13.34
N GLU A 85 3.08 -23.59 13.09
CA GLU A 85 2.08 -24.33 12.32
C GLU A 85 2.18 -24.07 10.79
N VAL A 86 2.48 -22.82 10.38
CA VAL A 86 2.43 -22.42 8.97
C VAL A 86 3.82 -22.35 8.37
N VAL A 87 4.78 -21.73 9.07
CA VAL A 87 6.15 -21.61 8.58
C VAL A 87 6.87 -22.96 8.72
N ALA A 88 6.81 -23.63 9.87
CA ALA A 88 7.27 -25.00 10.09
C ALA A 88 8.68 -25.25 9.50
N GLY A 89 9.66 -24.40 9.84
CA GLY A 89 11.05 -24.49 9.37
C GLY A 89 11.29 -24.01 7.93
N ARG A 90 10.28 -23.51 7.22
CA ARG A 90 10.46 -22.84 5.93
C ARG A 90 11.09 -21.44 6.11
N ASN A 91 11.52 -20.84 5.02
CA ASN A 91 11.90 -19.43 5.04
C ASN A 91 10.65 -18.56 5.25
N MET A 92 10.79 -17.48 6.01
CA MET A 92 9.76 -16.47 6.12
C MET A 92 10.35 -15.09 5.85
N VAL A 93 9.56 -14.24 5.18
CA VAL A 93 9.85 -12.82 5.00
C VAL A 93 8.60 -12.04 5.33
N ALA A 94 8.66 -11.18 6.36
CA ALA A 94 7.62 -10.18 6.57
C ALA A 94 7.98 -8.91 5.80
N VAL A 95 7.00 -8.33 5.10
CA VAL A 95 7.14 -7.10 4.30
C VAL A 95 6.26 -6.01 4.88
N GLN A 96 6.58 -4.74 4.62
CA GLN A 96 5.84 -3.59 5.16
C GLN A 96 5.73 -3.64 6.70
N VAL A 97 6.82 -4.01 7.35
CA VAL A 97 6.94 -3.98 8.81
C VAL A 97 7.19 -2.53 9.24
N ARG A 98 6.45 -2.04 10.22
CA ARG A 98 6.65 -0.71 10.81
C ARG A 98 7.84 -0.70 11.76
N GLU A 99 8.37 0.48 12.04
CA GLU A 99 9.45 0.65 13.00
C GLU A 99 9.08 0.10 14.38
N ASP A 100 7.88 0.41 14.88
CA ASP A 100 7.34 -0.08 16.16
C ASP A 100 7.25 -1.61 16.24
N ASP A 101 7.15 -2.29 15.09
CA ASP A 101 7.01 -3.74 14.99
C ASP A 101 8.35 -4.46 14.84
N THR A 102 9.44 -3.74 14.62
CA THR A 102 10.77 -4.34 14.41
C THR A 102 11.23 -5.19 15.58
N ALA A 103 10.98 -4.74 16.81
CA ALA A 103 11.34 -5.46 18.04
C ALA A 103 10.60 -6.80 18.17
N LEU A 104 9.34 -6.89 17.69
CA LEU A 104 8.57 -8.13 17.69
C LEU A 104 9.27 -9.24 16.89
N PHE A 105 9.85 -8.88 15.75
CA PHE A 105 10.57 -9.82 14.89
C PHE A 105 12.00 -10.04 15.37
N ALA A 106 12.72 -8.98 15.76
CA ALA A 106 14.12 -9.07 16.22
C ALA A 106 14.25 -9.99 17.45
N SER A 107 13.33 -9.89 18.43
CA SER A 107 13.30 -10.76 19.61
C SER A 107 13.11 -12.25 19.31
N ARG A 108 12.67 -12.59 18.10
CA ARG A 108 12.52 -13.96 17.57
C ARG A 108 13.63 -14.37 16.61
N GLY A 109 14.75 -13.62 16.61
CA GLY A 109 15.94 -13.93 15.81
C GLY A 109 15.80 -13.59 14.31
N PHE A 110 14.83 -12.75 13.94
CA PHE A 110 14.75 -12.26 12.57
C PHE A 110 15.80 -11.18 12.32
N THR A 111 16.33 -11.18 11.10
CA THR A 111 17.11 -10.06 10.58
C THR A 111 16.15 -9.00 10.05
N VAL A 112 16.25 -7.77 10.55
CA VAL A 112 15.32 -6.68 10.19
C VAL A 112 16.10 -5.54 9.53
N ASP A 113 15.73 -5.20 8.30
CA ASP A 113 16.40 -4.15 7.52
C ASP A 113 15.40 -3.22 6.85
N GLN A 114 15.74 -1.92 6.79
CA GLN A 114 14.94 -0.96 6.07
C GLN A 114 14.94 -1.27 4.57
N PHE A 115 13.74 -1.28 3.99
CA PHE A 115 13.53 -1.61 2.60
C PHE A 115 13.06 -0.41 1.75
N GLY A 116 12.42 0.57 2.39
CA GLY A 116 11.87 1.74 1.73
C GLY A 116 11.27 2.71 2.73
N SER A 117 10.41 3.60 2.23
CA SER A 117 9.66 4.52 3.09
C SER A 117 8.26 4.76 2.55
N SER A 118 7.31 5.01 3.44
CA SER A 118 5.97 5.47 3.13
C SER A 118 5.79 6.96 3.40
N TYR A 119 4.82 7.54 2.71
CA TYR A 119 4.60 8.98 2.66
C TYR A 119 3.16 9.28 3.03
N SER A 120 2.94 10.25 3.92
CA SER A 120 1.61 10.62 4.39
C SER A 120 1.39 12.13 4.41
N VAL A 121 0.22 12.54 3.95
CA VAL A 121 -0.22 13.93 3.90
C VAL A 121 -1.31 14.13 4.94
N ARG A 122 -1.12 15.06 5.89
CA ARG A 122 -2.16 15.47 6.82
C ARG A 122 -3.14 16.37 6.07
N LEU A 123 -4.39 15.95 5.97
CA LEU A 123 -5.38 16.63 5.13
C LEU A 123 -5.81 17.99 5.67
N ALA A 124 -5.82 18.18 7.00
CA ALA A 124 -6.10 19.46 7.62
C ALA A 124 -5.11 20.56 7.20
N ASP A 125 -3.82 20.19 7.06
CA ASP A 125 -2.73 21.13 6.74
C ASP A 125 -2.47 21.23 5.23
N PHE A 126 -3.16 20.41 4.43
CA PHE A 126 -2.94 20.39 2.97
C PHE A 126 -3.38 21.71 2.33
N THR A 127 -2.50 22.30 1.56
CA THR A 127 -2.80 23.52 0.77
C THR A 127 -2.32 23.35 -0.68
N LYS A 128 -3.17 23.78 -1.61
CA LYS A 128 -2.80 23.86 -3.03
C LYS A 128 -1.81 25.00 -3.33
N LYS A 129 -1.60 25.92 -2.39
CA LYS A 129 -0.76 27.11 -2.55
C LYS A 129 0.73 26.77 -2.38
N GLY A 130 1.62 27.63 -2.83
CA GLY A 130 3.06 27.52 -2.62
C GLY A 130 3.82 26.75 -3.70
N LYS A 131 5.15 26.76 -3.57
CA LYS A 131 6.10 26.13 -4.52
C LYS A 131 5.96 24.60 -4.61
N PRO A 132 5.78 23.85 -3.49
CA PRO A 132 5.75 22.38 -3.57
C PRO A 132 4.70 21.84 -4.54
N LEU A 133 3.51 22.44 -4.59
CA LEU A 133 2.44 22.00 -5.47
C LEU A 133 2.34 22.75 -6.80
N ALA A 134 3.33 23.60 -7.15
CA ALA A 134 3.29 24.37 -8.40
C ALA A 134 3.14 23.48 -9.63
N LYS A 135 3.89 22.36 -9.68
CA LYS A 135 3.81 21.40 -10.79
C LYS A 135 2.46 20.66 -10.82
N VAL A 136 1.91 20.32 -9.67
CA VAL A 136 0.57 19.70 -9.57
C VAL A 136 -0.47 20.66 -10.13
N ARG A 137 -0.48 21.92 -9.70
CA ARG A 137 -1.42 22.93 -10.23
C ARG A 137 -1.30 23.12 -11.74
N GLN A 138 -0.08 23.20 -12.25
CA GLN A 138 0.17 23.33 -13.70
C GLN A 138 -0.42 22.14 -14.47
N ASN A 139 -0.15 20.92 -14.00
CA ASN A 139 -0.64 19.69 -14.62
C ASN A 139 -2.18 19.60 -14.57
N VAL A 140 -2.78 19.91 -13.41
CA VAL A 140 -4.24 19.93 -13.25
C VAL A 140 -4.90 20.96 -14.16
N SER A 141 -4.35 22.19 -14.22
CA SER A 141 -4.85 23.23 -15.14
C SER A 141 -4.76 22.80 -16.61
N ARG A 142 -3.71 22.06 -16.97
CA ARG A 142 -3.57 21.52 -18.32
C ARG A 142 -4.64 20.47 -18.60
N ALA A 143 -4.80 19.47 -17.73
CA ALA A 143 -5.82 18.42 -17.90
C ALA A 143 -7.23 19.00 -17.99
N GLY A 144 -7.56 20.01 -17.17
CA GLY A 144 -8.85 20.69 -17.21
C GLY A 144 -9.08 21.43 -18.53
N ARG A 145 -8.08 22.14 -19.07
CA ARG A 145 -8.18 22.79 -20.40
C ARG A 145 -8.34 21.79 -21.55
N GLU A 146 -7.81 20.58 -21.39
CA GLU A 146 -7.96 19.48 -22.34
C GLU A 146 -9.29 18.71 -22.14
N GLY A 147 -10.23 19.21 -21.30
CA GLY A 147 -11.56 18.67 -21.13
C GLY A 147 -11.65 17.49 -20.14
N THR A 148 -10.60 17.22 -19.36
CA THR A 148 -10.66 16.17 -18.34
C THR A 148 -11.61 16.58 -17.21
N VAL A 149 -12.53 15.71 -16.84
CA VAL A 149 -13.41 15.82 -15.66
C VAL A 149 -13.22 14.64 -14.74
N VAL A 150 -13.43 14.85 -13.43
CA VAL A 150 -13.24 13.82 -12.40
C VAL A 150 -14.54 13.66 -11.61
N ARG A 151 -14.88 12.43 -11.31
CA ARG A 151 -15.98 12.09 -10.40
C ARG A 151 -15.67 10.84 -9.58
N GLU A 152 -16.27 10.76 -8.41
CA GLU A 152 -16.31 9.52 -7.63
C GLU A 152 -17.44 8.63 -8.13
N ILE A 153 -17.21 7.32 -8.15
CA ILE A 153 -18.22 6.32 -8.45
C ILE A 153 -18.20 5.21 -7.42
N ASP A 154 -19.33 4.53 -7.28
CA ASP A 154 -19.40 3.31 -6.50
C ASP A 154 -18.66 2.18 -7.24
N ILE A 155 -17.82 1.45 -6.51
CA ILE A 155 -17.07 0.31 -7.07
C ILE A 155 -18.01 -0.79 -7.58
N ALA A 156 -19.16 -1.00 -6.92
CA ALA A 156 -20.16 -1.96 -7.36
C ALA A 156 -20.72 -1.64 -8.77
N ASN A 157 -20.73 -0.36 -9.11
CA ASN A 157 -21.19 0.15 -10.40
C ASN A 157 -20.03 0.50 -11.34
N ALA A 158 -18.83 -0.04 -11.08
CA ALA A 158 -17.66 0.26 -11.88
C ALA A 158 -17.84 -0.21 -13.33
N PRO A 159 -17.66 0.67 -14.31
CA PRO A 159 -17.86 0.32 -15.71
C PRO A 159 -16.78 -0.66 -16.20
N ARG A 160 -17.14 -1.54 -17.13
CA ARG A 160 -16.23 -2.55 -17.70
C ARG A 160 -15.04 -1.93 -18.44
N GLU A 161 -15.15 -0.69 -18.88
CA GLU A 161 -14.07 0.07 -19.53
C GLU A 161 -12.84 0.24 -18.62
N LEU A 162 -12.98 0.13 -17.30
CA LEU A 162 -11.83 0.13 -16.39
C LEU A 162 -10.92 -1.09 -16.62
N GLU A 163 -11.47 -2.23 -17.05
CA GLU A 163 -10.68 -3.40 -17.43
C GLU A 163 -9.85 -3.14 -18.69
N GLU A 164 -10.39 -2.34 -19.61
CA GLU A 164 -9.65 -1.89 -20.79
C GLU A 164 -8.47 -1.00 -20.41
N ILE A 165 -8.68 -0.05 -19.49
CA ILE A 165 -7.60 0.79 -18.96
C ILE A 165 -6.54 -0.08 -18.31
N ASP A 166 -6.90 -1.08 -17.50
CA ASP A 166 -5.96 -2.01 -16.87
C ASP A 166 -5.12 -2.75 -17.91
N ARG A 167 -5.77 -3.32 -18.93
CA ARG A 167 -5.11 -4.04 -20.04
C ARG A 167 -4.19 -3.13 -20.85
N THR A 168 -4.65 -1.96 -21.22
CA THR A 168 -3.90 -1.01 -22.03
C THR A 168 -2.71 -0.46 -21.25
N TRP A 169 -2.89 -0.15 -19.95
CA TRP A 169 -1.80 0.28 -19.08
C TRP A 169 -0.71 -0.80 -18.95
N LEU A 170 -1.09 -2.07 -18.76
CA LEU A 170 -0.14 -3.18 -18.70
C LEU A 170 0.62 -3.35 -20.01
N ARG A 171 -0.05 -3.28 -21.15
CA ARG A 171 0.60 -3.35 -22.47
C ARG A 171 1.59 -2.21 -22.70
N ALA A 172 1.24 -0.98 -22.31
CA ALA A 172 2.10 0.19 -22.44
C ALA A 172 3.36 0.12 -21.58
N LYS A 173 3.34 -0.66 -20.49
CA LYS A 173 4.51 -0.92 -19.63
C LYS A 173 5.47 -1.96 -20.19
N GLY A 174 5.03 -2.72 -21.17
CA GLY A 174 5.82 -3.76 -21.83
C GLY A 174 5.29 -5.18 -21.54
N TRP A 175 5.49 -6.10 -22.48
CA TRP A 175 4.98 -7.46 -22.42
C TRP A 175 5.52 -8.29 -21.24
N HIS A 176 6.62 -7.88 -20.64
CA HIS A 176 7.23 -8.50 -19.46
C HIS A 176 6.70 -7.94 -18.13
N VAL A 177 5.98 -6.82 -18.15
CA VAL A 177 5.39 -6.24 -16.93
C VAL A 177 4.08 -6.94 -16.64
N LYS A 178 4.09 -7.80 -15.64
CA LYS A 178 2.90 -8.44 -15.10
C LYS A 178 2.15 -7.47 -14.17
N LYS A 179 0.88 -7.79 -13.92
CA LYS A 179 0.10 -7.09 -12.89
C LYS A 179 0.85 -7.22 -11.57
N LEU A 180 1.28 -6.10 -10.99
CA LEU A 180 1.85 -6.09 -9.64
C LEU A 180 0.82 -6.71 -8.69
N ASP A 181 1.30 -7.62 -7.87
CA ASP A 181 0.48 -8.41 -6.99
C ASP A 181 1.01 -8.29 -5.54
N PHE A 182 0.47 -8.95 -4.58
CA PHE A 182 0.88 -9.06 -3.18
C PHE A 182 1.04 -7.74 -2.39
N MET A 183 1.75 -6.72 -2.91
CA MET A 183 1.97 -5.42 -2.24
C MET A 183 1.17 -4.27 -2.88
N VAL A 184 0.20 -4.60 -3.73
CA VAL A 184 -0.67 -3.63 -4.41
C VAL A 184 -2.12 -4.07 -4.22
N GLY A 185 -3.01 -3.12 -3.91
CA GLY A 185 -4.40 -3.42 -3.72
C GLY A 185 -5.11 -3.90 -4.98
N GLN A 186 -6.22 -4.57 -4.79
CA GLN A 186 -7.14 -4.98 -5.83
C GLN A 186 -8.31 -4.00 -5.88
N ARG A 187 -8.83 -3.68 -7.06
CA ARG A 187 -10.00 -2.80 -7.20
C ARG A 187 -11.28 -3.49 -6.73
N ALA A 188 -11.46 -4.74 -7.08
CA ALA A 188 -12.59 -5.59 -6.68
C ALA A 188 -12.14 -6.66 -5.68
N GLY A 189 -13.05 -7.45 -5.14
CA GLY A 189 -12.80 -8.52 -4.19
C GLY A 189 -13.23 -8.17 -2.77
N ARG A 190 -12.68 -8.88 -1.80
CA ARG A 190 -13.04 -8.75 -0.38
C ARG A 190 -12.85 -7.32 0.13
N GLY A 191 -13.87 -6.77 0.77
CA GLY A 191 -13.86 -5.41 1.31
C GLY A 191 -13.86 -4.30 0.25
N SER A 192 -14.20 -4.61 -1.01
CA SER A 192 -14.30 -3.59 -2.07
C SER A 192 -15.38 -2.54 -1.78
N ASP A 193 -16.42 -2.88 -1.03
CA ASP A 193 -17.46 -1.98 -0.53
C ASP A 193 -16.93 -0.87 0.39
N ARG A 194 -15.75 -1.07 0.98
CA ARG A 194 -15.07 -0.07 1.83
C ARG A 194 -14.09 0.81 1.08
N LYS A 195 -13.82 0.50 -0.17
CA LYS A 195 -12.90 1.29 -1.01
C LYS A 195 -13.64 2.42 -1.71
N ARG A 196 -12.89 3.42 -2.14
CA ARG A 196 -13.42 4.55 -2.92
C ARG A 196 -12.74 4.58 -4.28
N LEU A 197 -13.51 4.89 -5.31
CA LEU A 197 -13.05 4.89 -6.69
C LEU A 197 -13.34 6.24 -7.34
N PHE A 198 -12.27 6.93 -7.72
CA PHE A 198 -12.34 8.16 -8.49
C PHE A 198 -11.89 7.90 -9.91
N ILE A 199 -12.67 8.34 -10.89
CA ILE A 199 -12.41 8.18 -12.32
C ILE A 199 -12.21 9.54 -12.98
N ALA A 200 -11.44 9.54 -14.05
CA ALA A 200 -11.32 10.68 -14.96
C ALA A 200 -11.87 10.33 -16.34
N GLU A 201 -12.59 11.25 -16.91
CA GLU A 201 -13.19 11.14 -18.24
C GLU A 201 -12.78 12.34 -19.09
N ARG A 202 -12.65 12.12 -20.40
CA ARG A 202 -12.47 13.16 -21.41
C ARG A 202 -13.25 12.78 -22.65
N ASP A 203 -14.07 13.71 -23.16
CA ASP A 203 -14.93 13.49 -24.33
C ASP A 203 -15.84 12.25 -24.20
N GLY A 204 -16.34 11.98 -22.97
CA GLY A 204 -17.17 10.82 -22.65
C GLY A 204 -16.44 9.49 -22.50
N HIS A 205 -15.11 9.47 -22.62
CA HIS A 205 -14.29 8.26 -22.49
C HIS A 205 -13.48 8.26 -21.19
N LEU A 206 -13.42 7.10 -20.53
CA LEU A 206 -12.59 6.90 -19.35
C LEU A 206 -11.10 6.99 -19.70
N THR A 207 -10.37 7.85 -19.00
CA THR A 207 -8.93 8.09 -19.23
C THR A 207 -8.05 7.66 -18.07
N GLY A 208 -8.62 7.41 -16.90
CA GLY A 208 -7.85 6.95 -15.75
C GLY A 208 -8.69 6.80 -14.50
N TYR A 209 -8.12 6.18 -13.48
CA TYR A 209 -8.73 6.05 -12.17
C TYR A 209 -7.71 5.91 -11.05
N ILE A 210 -8.18 6.21 -9.83
CA ILE A 210 -7.50 5.87 -8.58
C ILE A 210 -8.51 5.19 -7.65
N SER A 211 -8.13 4.03 -7.12
CA SER A 211 -8.83 3.39 -6.01
C SER A 211 -8.13 3.72 -4.71
N TYR A 212 -8.91 4.06 -3.69
CA TYR A 212 -8.43 4.35 -2.34
C TYR A 212 -8.96 3.29 -1.38
N SER A 213 -8.06 2.72 -0.57
CA SER A 213 -8.39 1.79 0.50
C SER A 213 -8.44 2.51 1.85
N PRO A 214 -9.27 2.08 2.81
CA PRO A 214 -9.27 2.68 4.13
C PRO A 214 -7.96 2.38 4.86
N ALA A 215 -7.47 3.36 5.62
CA ALA A 215 -6.37 3.23 6.56
C ALA A 215 -6.89 3.47 7.97
N TYR A 216 -6.61 2.55 8.89
CA TYR A 216 -7.07 2.57 10.28
C TYR A 216 -5.94 2.95 11.23
N GLY A 217 -6.19 2.82 12.55
CA GLY A 217 -5.19 3.03 13.58
C GLY A 217 -4.97 4.50 13.95
N ALA A 218 -3.75 4.85 14.33
CA ALA A 218 -3.41 6.17 14.87
C ALA A 218 -3.54 7.32 13.85
N ARG A 219 -3.45 7.00 12.55
CA ARG A 219 -3.60 7.98 11.47
C ARG A 219 -4.69 7.55 10.49
N PRO A 220 -5.97 7.59 10.91
CA PRO A 220 -7.06 7.13 10.07
C PRO A 220 -7.25 8.04 8.86
N GLY A 221 -7.52 7.41 7.72
CA GLY A 221 -7.65 8.12 6.45
C GLY A 221 -7.74 7.18 5.26
N TRP A 222 -7.17 7.59 4.14
CA TRP A 222 -7.24 6.85 2.89
C TRP A 222 -5.86 6.54 2.35
N LEU A 223 -5.65 5.33 1.88
CA LEU A 223 -4.46 4.94 1.12
C LEU A 223 -4.72 5.15 -0.37
N TYR A 224 -3.84 5.89 -1.03
CA TYR A 224 -3.70 5.90 -2.49
C TYR A 224 -3.19 4.53 -2.94
N ASP A 225 -4.10 3.63 -3.28
CA ASP A 225 -3.82 2.20 -3.40
C ASP A 225 -3.50 1.80 -4.84
N LEU A 226 -4.48 1.87 -5.74
CA LEU A 226 -4.34 1.43 -7.12
C LEU A 226 -4.58 2.58 -8.11
N THR A 227 -3.62 2.83 -8.97
CA THR A 227 -3.68 3.87 -9.99
C THR A 227 -3.46 3.32 -11.39
N ARG A 228 -4.33 3.71 -12.32
CA ARG A 228 -4.20 3.39 -13.74
C ARG A 228 -4.61 4.58 -14.59
N ARG A 229 -3.96 4.72 -15.72
CA ARG A 229 -4.35 5.70 -16.75
C ARG A 229 -4.15 5.13 -18.14
N HIS A 230 -4.99 5.57 -19.06
CA HIS A 230 -4.79 5.31 -20.47
C HIS A 230 -3.50 6.00 -20.97
N PRO A 231 -2.74 5.43 -21.92
CA PRO A 231 -1.56 6.09 -22.49
C PRO A 231 -1.84 7.49 -23.05
N ASP A 232 -3.00 7.68 -23.66
CA ASP A 232 -3.44 8.94 -24.28
C ASP A 232 -4.10 9.91 -23.27
N ALA A 233 -4.13 9.57 -21.98
CA ALA A 233 -4.66 10.47 -20.97
C ALA A 233 -3.85 11.76 -20.89
N SER A 234 -4.54 12.87 -20.67
CA SER A 234 -3.93 14.18 -20.49
C SER A 234 -2.84 14.17 -19.42
N VAL A 235 -1.78 14.94 -19.66
CA VAL A 235 -0.79 15.18 -18.60
C VAL A 235 -1.49 15.90 -17.44
N GLY A 236 -1.47 15.27 -16.27
CA GLY A 236 -2.15 15.79 -15.08
C GLY A 236 -3.44 15.08 -14.72
N THR A 237 -3.92 14.12 -15.52
CA THR A 237 -5.12 13.31 -15.18
C THR A 237 -5.04 12.70 -13.78
N ILE A 238 -3.95 12.06 -13.44
CA ILE A 238 -3.77 11.43 -12.12
C ILE A 238 -3.68 12.46 -11.00
N GLU A 239 -3.00 13.58 -11.25
CA GLU A 239 -2.97 14.70 -10.30
C GLU A 239 -4.36 15.30 -10.08
N MET A 240 -5.16 15.40 -11.13
CA MET A 240 -6.52 15.93 -11.05
C MET A 240 -7.43 15.01 -10.24
N ILE A 241 -7.35 13.70 -10.48
CA ILE A 241 -8.08 12.70 -9.69
C ILE A 241 -7.69 12.79 -8.21
N ASN A 242 -6.38 12.76 -7.92
CA ASN A 242 -5.93 12.77 -6.53
C ASN A 242 -6.27 14.08 -5.81
N LEU A 243 -6.26 15.22 -6.52
CA LEU A 243 -6.66 16.50 -5.94
C LEU A 243 -8.16 16.54 -5.64
N ALA A 244 -9.01 16.04 -6.54
CA ALA A 244 -10.45 15.92 -6.31
C ALA A 244 -10.75 15.01 -5.11
N ALA A 245 -10.06 13.88 -5.01
CA ALA A 245 -10.18 12.97 -3.87
C ALA A 245 -9.75 13.64 -2.55
N ILE A 246 -8.64 14.37 -2.52
CA ILE A 246 -8.18 15.14 -1.35
C ILE A 246 -9.25 16.14 -0.91
N GLU A 247 -9.85 16.88 -1.84
CA GLU A 247 -10.89 17.85 -1.53
C GLU A 247 -12.13 17.19 -0.95
N GLN A 248 -12.55 16.07 -1.51
CA GLN A 248 -13.68 15.29 -1.02
C GLN A 248 -13.39 14.72 0.39
N PHE A 249 -12.24 14.09 0.59
CA PHE A 249 -11.84 13.53 1.89
C PHE A 249 -11.76 14.59 2.98
N ARG A 250 -11.24 15.76 2.66
CA ARG A 250 -11.19 16.90 3.60
C ARG A 250 -12.59 17.39 3.96
N SER A 251 -13.49 17.49 2.99
CA SER A 251 -14.87 17.93 3.24
C SER A 251 -15.65 16.97 4.13
N GLU A 252 -15.26 15.71 4.14
CA GLU A 252 -15.81 14.65 4.97
C GLU A 252 -15.11 14.54 6.34
N GLY A 253 -14.01 15.28 6.58
CA GLY A 253 -13.27 15.28 7.83
C GLY A 253 -12.22 14.17 7.96
N ALA A 254 -11.81 13.51 6.85
CA ALA A 254 -10.73 12.54 6.89
C ALA A 254 -9.41 13.20 7.33
N GLY A 255 -8.64 12.51 8.20
CA GLY A 255 -7.41 13.07 8.77
C GLY A 255 -6.22 12.98 7.83
N TRP A 256 -6.07 11.88 7.09
CA TRP A 256 -4.86 11.57 6.35
C TRP A 256 -5.11 11.01 4.94
N LEU A 257 -4.18 11.34 4.04
CA LEU A 257 -3.96 10.62 2.79
C LEU A 257 -2.58 9.99 2.81
N HIS A 258 -2.52 8.69 2.73
CA HIS A 258 -1.30 7.90 2.64
C HIS A 258 -0.98 7.62 1.17
N LEU A 259 0.25 7.85 0.76
CA LEU A 259 0.72 7.64 -0.61
C LEU A 259 1.43 6.29 -0.79
N GLY A 260 1.48 5.50 0.30
CA GLY A 260 2.03 4.16 0.33
C GLY A 260 3.56 4.09 0.25
N LEU A 261 4.07 2.86 0.23
CA LEU A 261 5.48 2.53 0.20
C LEU A 261 6.14 2.87 -1.15
N THR A 262 7.33 3.44 -1.10
CA THR A 262 8.30 3.42 -2.21
C THR A 262 9.50 2.58 -1.81
N PRO A 263 9.66 1.37 -2.37
CA PRO A 263 10.85 0.56 -2.17
C PRO A 263 12.12 1.30 -2.56
N PHE A 264 13.20 1.06 -1.84
CA PHE A 264 14.54 1.60 -2.08
C PHE A 264 14.65 3.14 -2.00
N ALA A 265 13.63 3.84 -1.52
CA ALA A 265 13.62 5.29 -1.39
C ALA A 265 13.78 5.70 0.08
N SER A 266 14.40 6.87 0.31
CA SER A 266 14.59 7.48 1.64
C SER A 266 15.16 6.51 2.69
N ILE A 267 16.18 5.73 2.29
CA ILE A 267 16.85 4.79 3.18
C ILE A 267 17.68 5.56 4.21
N GLY A 268 17.33 5.42 5.49
CA GLY A 268 18.02 6.06 6.60
C GLY A 268 19.39 5.44 6.90
N GLN A 269 20.13 6.09 7.78
CA GLN A 269 21.41 5.57 8.29
C GLN A 269 21.21 4.73 9.56
N GLN A 270 20.09 4.91 10.27
CA GLN A 270 19.77 4.16 11.47
C GLN A 270 19.43 2.71 11.12
N CYS A 271 19.95 1.81 11.93
CA CYS A 271 19.77 0.38 11.75
C CYS A 271 19.08 -0.17 12.99
N PRO A 272 17.95 -0.87 12.83
CA PRO A 272 17.35 -1.63 13.93
C PRO A 272 18.32 -2.69 14.46
N ASP A 273 18.11 -3.11 15.68
CA ASP A 273 18.78 -4.28 16.23
C ASP A 273 18.51 -5.49 15.34
N GLY A 274 19.54 -6.30 15.08
CA GLY A 274 19.44 -7.46 14.19
C GLY A 274 19.57 -7.15 12.70
N SER A 275 19.98 -5.93 12.31
CA SER A 275 20.16 -5.58 10.88
C SER A 275 21.36 -6.27 10.22
N SER A 276 21.29 -6.53 8.90
CA SER A 276 22.32 -7.17 8.10
C SER A 276 23.08 -6.16 7.23
N GLY A 277 24.41 -6.10 7.38
CA GLY A 277 25.27 -5.29 6.50
C GLY A 277 25.10 -5.65 5.01
N MET A 278 24.85 -6.93 4.70
CA MET A 278 24.67 -7.41 3.34
C MET A 278 23.34 -6.89 2.73
N VAL A 279 22.23 -6.94 3.48
CA VAL A 279 20.94 -6.44 2.99
C VAL A 279 21.03 -4.94 2.76
N ARG A 280 21.59 -4.19 3.70
CA ARG A 280 21.80 -2.75 3.54
C ARG A 280 22.62 -2.39 2.31
N TRP A 281 23.71 -3.11 2.09
CA TRP A 281 24.51 -2.91 0.89
C TRP A 281 23.69 -3.18 -0.38
N MET A 282 22.95 -4.29 -0.41
CA MET A 282 22.10 -4.65 -1.56
C MET A 282 20.99 -3.63 -1.79
N VAL A 283 20.29 -3.19 -0.74
CA VAL A 283 19.23 -2.17 -0.82
C VAL A 283 19.80 -0.84 -1.33
N ARG A 284 20.99 -0.43 -0.87
CA ARG A 284 21.67 0.77 -1.38
C ARG A 284 22.06 0.64 -2.85
N GLN A 285 22.60 -0.51 -3.28
CA GLN A 285 22.92 -0.73 -4.69
C GLN A 285 21.65 -0.67 -5.58
N LEU A 286 20.52 -1.20 -5.10
CA LEU A 286 19.24 -1.11 -5.80
C LEU A 286 18.68 0.32 -5.80
N ALA A 287 18.86 1.07 -4.72
CA ALA A 287 18.47 2.49 -4.64
C ALA A 287 19.29 3.37 -5.61
N GLU A 288 20.58 3.11 -5.77
CA GLU A 288 21.49 3.92 -6.60
C GLU A 288 21.44 3.52 -8.08
N LYS A 289 21.40 2.22 -8.39
CA LYS A 289 21.58 1.66 -9.73
C LYS A 289 20.37 0.87 -10.26
N GLY A 290 19.34 0.69 -9.43
CA GLY A 290 18.21 -0.18 -9.72
C GLY A 290 17.10 0.44 -10.56
N ASP A 291 17.24 1.63 -11.14
CA ASP A 291 16.20 2.34 -11.89
C ASP A 291 15.59 1.52 -13.04
N LYS A 292 16.35 0.54 -13.59
CA LYS A 292 15.86 -0.39 -14.61
C LYS A 292 14.97 -1.50 -14.02
N ILE A 293 15.17 -1.86 -12.75
CA ILE A 293 14.41 -2.90 -12.05
C ILE A 293 13.16 -2.28 -11.43
N TYR A 294 13.33 -1.16 -10.73
CA TYR A 294 12.24 -0.42 -10.11
C TYR A 294 12.52 1.08 -10.15
N PRO A 295 11.62 1.91 -10.71
CA PRO A 295 11.82 3.36 -10.86
C PRO A 295 11.59 4.11 -9.52
N ALA A 296 12.38 3.78 -8.49
CA ALA A 296 12.26 4.31 -7.14
C ALA A 296 12.28 5.83 -7.09
N LYS A 297 13.23 6.46 -7.80
CA LYS A 297 13.37 7.93 -7.85
C LYS A 297 12.14 8.61 -8.46
N THR A 298 11.57 8.04 -9.52
CA THR A 298 10.36 8.57 -10.16
C THR A 298 9.15 8.44 -9.25
N GLN A 299 9.01 7.30 -8.56
CA GLN A 299 7.93 7.07 -7.61
C GLN A 299 8.06 7.99 -6.40
N GLU A 300 9.26 8.14 -5.84
CA GLU A 300 9.53 9.07 -4.76
C GLU A 300 9.22 10.52 -5.17
N ALA A 301 9.69 10.97 -6.33
CA ALA A 301 9.43 12.30 -6.86
C ALA A 301 7.92 12.55 -7.03
N PHE A 302 7.17 11.53 -7.50
CA PHE A 302 5.72 11.60 -7.58
C PHE A 302 5.07 11.83 -6.21
N LYS A 303 5.53 11.13 -5.15
CA LYS A 303 4.98 11.28 -3.79
C LYS A 303 5.41 12.59 -3.14
N ARG A 304 6.67 12.97 -3.28
CA ARG A 304 7.21 14.22 -2.72
C ARG A 304 6.53 15.47 -3.27
N LYS A 305 6.04 15.45 -4.53
CA LYS A 305 5.31 16.62 -5.09
C LYS A 305 3.98 16.92 -4.37
N TRP A 306 3.45 15.98 -3.56
CA TRP A 306 2.28 16.17 -2.72
C TRP A 306 2.63 16.79 -1.36
N ALA A 307 3.90 17.17 -1.14
CA ALA A 307 4.41 17.74 0.11
C ALA A 307 4.02 16.92 1.35
N PRO A 308 4.43 15.64 1.43
CA PRO A 308 4.08 14.78 2.56
C PRO A 308 4.57 15.39 3.87
N HIS A 309 3.74 15.32 4.90
CA HIS A 309 4.05 15.83 6.24
C HIS A 309 4.82 14.79 7.06
N VAL A 310 4.66 13.51 6.71
CA VAL A 310 5.32 12.40 7.40
C VAL A 310 5.92 11.46 6.35
N ILE A 311 7.16 11.05 6.60
CA ILE A 311 7.88 10.02 5.85
C ILE A 311 8.38 9.03 6.88
N GLU A 312 7.93 7.77 6.80
CA GLU A 312 8.26 6.72 7.76
C GLU A 312 9.02 5.59 7.08
N PRO A 313 10.05 5.05 7.74
CA PRO A 313 10.75 3.89 7.23
C PRO A 313 9.83 2.66 7.25
N GLU A 314 10.01 1.78 6.28
CA GLU A 314 9.40 0.46 6.25
C GLU A 314 10.46 -0.62 6.12
N TYR A 315 10.24 -1.74 6.79
CA TYR A 315 11.23 -2.79 6.97
C TYR A 315 10.80 -4.12 6.35
N LEU A 316 11.81 -4.95 6.07
CA LEU A 316 11.67 -6.38 5.84
C LEU A 316 12.23 -7.12 7.05
N ALA A 317 11.56 -8.19 7.47
CA ALA A 317 12.06 -9.09 8.49
C ALA A 317 12.25 -10.50 7.90
N PHE A 318 13.46 -11.03 7.99
CA PHE A 318 13.87 -12.33 7.43
C PHE A 318 14.09 -13.35 8.54
N ALA A 319 13.32 -14.43 8.57
CA ALA A 319 13.65 -15.58 9.39
C ALA A 319 14.89 -16.29 8.83
N ASN A 320 15.82 -16.66 9.71
CA ASN A 320 17.07 -17.33 9.35
C ASN A 320 17.99 -16.49 8.42
N GLY A 321 17.87 -15.16 8.47
CA GLY A 321 18.66 -14.24 7.69
C GLY A 321 18.22 -14.08 6.23
N PRO A 322 18.74 -13.06 5.56
CA PRO A 322 18.41 -12.79 4.17
C PRO A 322 19.03 -13.84 3.23
N ARG A 323 18.21 -14.39 2.34
CA ARG A 323 18.67 -15.32 1.29
C ARG A 323 18.36 -14.72 -0.08
N LEU A 324 19.27 -14.84 -1.02
CA LEU A 324 19.05 -14.40 -2.41
C LEU A 324 17.79 -15.03 -3.02
N SER A 325 17.49 -16.28 -2.67
CA SER A 325 16.25 -16.96 -3.10
C SER A 325 14.99 -16.29 -2.55
N SER A 326 15.03 -15.81 -1.30
CA SER A 326 13.87 -15.11 -0.70
C SER A 326 13.64 -13.76 -1.38
N VAL A 327 14.70 -13.00 -1.66
CA VAL A 327 14.62 -11.74 -2.41
C VAL A 327 14.12 -11.98 -3.82
N TRP A 328 14.64 -13.02 -4.52
CA TRP A 328 14.17 -13.41 -5.84
C TRP A 328 12.69 -13.81 -5.85
N HIS A 329 12.25 -14.59 -4.84
CA HIS A 329 10.85 -14.95 -4.70
C HIS A 329 9.96 -13.72 -4.39
N LEU A 330 10.45 -12.77 -3.61
CA LEU A 330 9.74 -11.51 -3.34
C LEU A 330 9.53 -10.71 -4.62
N LEU A 331 10.60 -10.51 -5.41
CA LEU A 331 10.52 -9.81 -6.69
C LEU A 331 9.54 -10.49 -7.66
N ARG A 332 9.53 -11.83 -7.68
CA ARG A 332 8.54 -12.59 -8.47
C ARG A 332 7.13 -12.54 -7.91
N LEU A 333 6.96 -12.48 -6.59
CA LEU A 333 5.65 -12.39 -5.96
C LEU A 333 5.02 -11.02 -6.19
N THR A 334 5.84 -9.99 -6.20
CA THR A 334 5.42 -8.62 -6.54
C THR A 334 5.35 -8.37 -8.04
N ASN A 335 5.60 -9.41 -8.88
CA ASN A 335 5.69 -9.29 -10.33
C ASN A 335 6.64 -8.17 -10.80
N ALA A 336 7.70 -7.91 -10.03
CA ALA A 336 8.75 -6.95 -10.39
C ALA A 336 9.80 -7.57 -11.35
N LEU A 337 9.74 -8.91 -11.53
CA LEU A 337 10.54 -9.69 -12.49
C LEU A 337 9.68 -10.68 -13.25
#